data_1f16da580ee6d495cc6ddeef3292d2b5
#
_entry.id   1f16da580ee6d495cc6ddeef3292d2b5
#
_cell.length_a   1.000
_cell.length_b   1.000
_cell.length_c   1.000
_cell.angle_alpha   90.00
_cell.angle_beta   90.00
_cell.angle_gamma   90.00
#
_symmetry.space_group_name_H-M   'P 1'
#
loop_
_entity.id
_entity.type
_entity.pdbx_description
1 polymer ?
#
loop_
_entity_poly.entity_id
_entity_poly.type
_entity_poly.pdbx_seq_one_letter_code
_entity_poly.pdbx_strand_id
1 'polypeptide(L)'
;MTATYATPGIYVEEVSTLPPSVVETGTAIPAFIGYTLTKPGTGSEPVCLEVNSLHEYEEHFGKTLPLEGILTKTNSGFSFTIKSVLAASAGSVSPTFSASSASSAGLSASTTSSGSASSAGSSGSSGSTAAADATAPTGSPASTGSAELTEFSEPDFYLWYAIDHYFRNGGGRCYVISVGTMGSKGINANELKGGIARLEREDEPTLIMIPDANGLVEVEKYDVYQAAIIQAAKLKDRFAILDLDPIDNVGKYDKNQTKNFRNGVSLTESQLSYSATYAPALKSSISYLINDKLITIEGAKLDDLQNTDTSLYNQAIKFMGTFRLILPPSAAVAGAITSVDGTRGVWKAPANVPLQSVIAPVYNFTDEEQAELNIDNSGKSINIIRSFPGRGNLIWGARTMAGNSNEWRYVSVRRLFAAVEENINKASAFAVFEPNDISTWLKVKGMIDSYLYSLWQRGALQGASAEEAYFVDIGLGKTMTQTDVNEGRMIIVIGLAATRPAEFIIIRFSHKQAA
;
A
#
# COMPACT_ATOMS: atom_id res chain seq x y z
N MET A 1 15.76 -38.69 31.00
CA MET A 1 16.31 -39.73 31.89
C MET A 1 15.11 -40.37 32.55
N THR A 2 14.85 -41.64 32.27
CA THR A 2 13.79 -42.42 32.93
C THR A 2 14.21 -42.68 34.37
N ALA A 3 13.47 -42.14 35.34
CA ALA A 3 13.69 -42.45 36.75
C ALA A 3 13.42 -43.95 36.99
N THR A 4 14.41 -44.68 37.51
CA THR A 4 14.27 -46.09 37.84
C THR A 4 13.81 -46.16 39.31
N TYR A 5 12.52 -46.49 39.52
CA TYR A 5 11.94 -46.64 40.85
C TYR A 5 12.35 -48.02 41.43
N ALA A 6 13.05 -48.01 42.56
CA ALA A 6 13.63 -49.23 43.17
C ALA A 6 12.86 -49.78 44.38
N THR A 7 11.86 -49.09 44.90
CA THR A 7 11.07 -49.49 46.05
C THR A 7 9.57 -49.35 45.82
N PRO A 8 8.72 -50.25 46.37
CA PRO A 8 7.26 -50.03 46.28
C PRO A 8 6.85 -48.77 47.02
N GLY A 9 6.20 -47.83 46.33
CA GLY A 9 5.73 -46.55 46.89
C GLY A 9 4.90 -45.76 45.90
N ILE A 10 4.24 -44.68 46.32
CA ILE A 10 3.56 -43.75 45.45
C ILE A 10 4.58 -42.68 45.04
N TYR A 11 4.88 -42.63 43.76
CA TYR A 11 5.75 -41.61 43.18
C TYR A 11 4.90 -40.61 42.45
N VAL A 12 5.04 -39.35 42.82
CA VAL A 12 4.38 -38.21 42.15
C VAL A 12 5.38 -37.66 41.13
N GLU A 13 5.08 -37.86 39.88
CA GLU A 13 5.83 -37.23 38.79
C GLU A 13 5.01 -36.03 38.29
N GLU A 14 5.55 -34.83 38.43
CA GLU A 14 4.95 -33.65 37.85
C GLU A 14 5.20 -33.68 36.34
N VAL A 15 4.22 -34.14 35.59
CA VAL A 15 4.21 -33.97 34.13
C VAL A 15 3.55 -32.65 33.86
N SER A 16 4.29 -31.71 33.28
CA SER A 16 3.73 -30.42 32.83
C SER A 16 2.69 -30.67 31.74
N THR A 17 1.43 -30.66 32.12
CA THR A 17 0.27 -30.84 31.24
C THR A 17 -0.33 -29.49 30.81
N LEU A 18 0.42 -28.40 30.97
CA LEU A 18 -0.02 -27.11 30.47
C LEU A 18 -0.19 -27.20 28.95
N PRO A 19 -1.37 -26.86 28.42
CA PRO A 19 -1.55 -26.77 26.98
C PRO A 19 -0.53 -25.79 26.38
N PRO A 20 -0.03 -26.01 25.16
CA PRO A 20 0.85 -25.06 24.53
C PRO A 20 0.18 -23.68 24.49
N SER A 21 0.92 -22.64 24.91
CA SER A 21 0.42 -21.27 24.84
C SER A 21 0.45 -20.80 23.40
N VAL A 22 -0.52 -19.96 23.01
CA VAL A 22 -0.50 -19.27 21.72
C VAL A 22 0.66 -18.27 21.72
N VAL A 23 1.60 -18.43 20.81
CA VAL A 23 2.67 -17.45 20.57
C VAL A 23 2.15 -16.44 19.57
N GLU A 24 2.12 -15.18 19.95
CA GLU A 24 1.67 -14.11 19.05
C GLU A 24 2.71 -13.88 17.93
N THR A 25 2.26 -13.95 16.69
CA THR A 25 3.05 -13.58 15.51
C THR A 25 3.08 -12.07 15.33
N GLY A 26 4.06 -11.56 14.58
CA GLY A 26 4.11 -10.13 14.24
C GLY A 26 2.86 -9.71 13.46
N THR A 27 2.21 -8.61 13.89
CA THR A 27 0.99 -8.12 13.25
C THR A 27 1.23 -7.13 12.11
N ALA A 28 2.41 -6.49 12.08
CA ALA A 28 2.77 -5.45 11.12
C ALA A 28 4.16 -5.71 10.52
N ILE A 29 4.26 -6.79 9.76
CA ILE A 29 5.46 -7.14 8.98
C ILE A 29 5.16 -6.87 7.51
N PRO A 30 5.63 -5.75 6.95
CA PRO A 30 5.34 -5.40 5.58
C PRO A 30 6.20 -6.18 4.58
N ALA A 31 5.62 -6.45 3.41
CA ALA A 31 6.31 -6.87 2.21
C ALA A 31 6.27 -5.74 1.18
N PHE A 32 7.42 -5.26 0.79
CA PHE A 32 7.61 -4.25 -0.25
C PHE A 32 7.95 -4.93 -1.57
N ILE A 33 7.17 -4.69 -2.60
CA ILE A 33 7.35 -5.28 -3.94
C ILE A 33 7.75 -4.18 -4.92
N GLY A 34 8.87 -4.37 -5.62
CA GLY A 34 9.32 -3.37 -6.60
C GLY A 34 10.70 -3.68 -7.18
N TYR A 35 11.28 -2.66 -7.80
CA TYR A 35 12.57 -2.72 -8.47
C TYR A 35 13.70 -2.28 -7.54
N THR A 36 14.84 -2.93 -7.66
CA THR A 36 16.03 -2.65 -6.86
C THR A 36 17.21 -2.28 -7.74
N LEU A 37 18.21 -1.60 -7.20
CA LEU A 37 19.40 -1.24 -7.97
C LEU A 37 20.18 -2.50 -8.37
N THR A 38 20.35 -3.42 -7.42
CA THR A 38 20.94 -4.74 -7.66
C THR A 38 19.95 -5.81 -7.22
N LYS A 39 19.87 -6.90 -7.97
CA LYS A 39 19.03 -8.04 -7.62
C LYS A 39 19.93 -9.22 -7.22
N PRO A 40 19.82 -9.74 -6.01
CA PRO A 40 20.57 -10.93 -5.60
C PRO A 40 20.25 -12.14 -6.48
N GLY A 41 21.29 -12.91 -6.87
CA GLY A 41 21.14 -14.07 -7.72
C GLY A 41 21.12 -13.75 -9.22
N THR A 42 21.20 -14.79 -10.06
CA THR A 42 21.33 -14.66 -11.52
C THR A 42 20.05 -15.01 -12.28
N GLY A 43 18.97 -15.34 -11.59
CA GLY A 43 17.70 -15.77 -12.19
C GLY A 43 16.74 -14.63 -12.54
N SER A 44 15.77 -14.90 -13.42
CA SER A 44 14.65 -13.98 -13.74
C SER A 44 13.56 -13.94 -12.66
N GLU A 45 13.48 -14.97 -11.81
CA GLU A 45 12.47 -15.09 -10.75
C GLU A 45 12.61 -13.97 -9.70
N PRO A 46 11.49 -13.45 -9.15
CA PRO A 46 11.54 -12.49 -8.06
C PRO A 46 12.25 -13.03 -6.82
N VAL A 47 13.10 -12.21 -6.20
CA VAL A 47 13.87 -12.56 -5.01
C VAL A 47 13.23 -11.92 -3.79
N CYS A 48 12.95 -12.72 -2.76
CA CYS A 48 12.41 -12.27 -1.48
C CYS A 48 13.47 -12.40 -0.40
N LEU A 49 13.78 -11.31 0.29
CA LEU A 49 14.68 -11.29 1.45
C LEU A 49 14.05 -10.50 2.59
N GLU A 50 14.32 -10.93 3.81
CA GLU A 50 14.02 -10.20 5.02
C GLU A 50 15.10 -9.15 5.28
N VAL A 51 14.69 -7.96 5.72
CA VAL A 51 15.59 -6.87 6.13
C VAL A 51 15.08 -6.20 7.40
N ASN A 52 16.01 -5.83 8.29
CA ASN A 52 15.71 -5.24 9.58
C ASN A 52 16.05 -3.74 9.64
N SER A 53 16.76 -3.24 8.64
CA SER A 53 17.19 -1.85 8.55
C SER A 53 17.39 -1.40 7.11
N LEU A 54 17.39 -0.08 6.88
CA LEU A 54 17.72 0.48 5.57
C LEU A 54 19.15 0.11 5.14
N HIS A 55 20.10 0.02 6.10
CA HIS A 55 21.47 -0.35 5.80
C HIS A 55 21.57 -1.79 5.27
N GLU A 56 20.89 -2.74 5.90
CA GLU A 56 20.83 -4.13 5.44
C GLU A 56 20.16 -4.24 4.06
N TYR A 57 19.10 -3.43 3.81
CA TYR A 57 18.54 -3.32 2.47
C TYR A 57 19.59 -2.87 1.46
N GLU A 58 20.36 -1.81 1.77
CA GLU A 58 21.39 -1.25 0.88
C GLU A 58 22.53 -2.24 0.59
N GLU A 59 22.87 -3.10 1.54
CA GLU A 59 23.87 -4.16 1.37
C GLU A 59 23.39 -5.23 0.36
N HIS A 60 22.11 -5.60 0.42
CA HIS A 60 21.57 -6.65 -0.44
C HIS A 60 21.14 -6.14 -1.82
N PHE A 61 20.51 -4.98 -1.87
CA PHE A 61 19.80 -4.47 -3.04
C PHE A 61 20.40 -3.19 -3.64
N GLY A 62 21.40 -2.62 -2.97
CA GLY A 62 21.93 -1.30 -3.31
C GLY A 62 20.98 -0.17 -2.92
N LYS A 63 21.35 1.05 -3.27
CA LYS A 63 20.51 2.25 -3.06
C LYS A 63 19.48 2.39 -4.19
N THR A 64 19.20 3.61 -4.58
CA THR A 64 18.42 3.94 -5.77
C THR A 64 19.32 4.51 -6.85
N LEU A 65 18.77 4.72 -8.05
CA LEU A 65 19.49 5.43 -9.11
C LEU A 65 19.75 6.88 -8.66
N PRO A 66 20.99 7.34 -8.71
CA PRO A 66 21.30 8.73 -8.41
C PRO A 66 20.76 9.65 -9.52
N LEU A 67 20.49 10.90 -9.13
CA LEU A 67 20.03 11.91 -10.07
C LEU A 67 21.07 12.20 -11.14
N GLU A 68 20.66 12.14 -12.40
CA GLU A 68 21.48 12.52 -13.57
C GLU A 68 20.84 13.71 -14.27
N GLY A 69 21.63 14.72 -14.65
CA GLY A 69 21.08 15.86 -15.36
C GLY A 69 22.05 17.03 -15.56
N ILE A 70 21.48 18.13 -16.06
CA ILE A 70 22.22 19.34 -16.41
C ILE A 70 21.74 20.48 -15.50
N LEU A 71 22.68 21.08 -14.80
CA LEU A 71 22.48 22.29 -14.02
C LEU A 71 22.82 23.50 -14.88
N THR A 72 21.90 24.40 -15.04
CA THR A 72 22.07 25.62 -15.82
C THR A 72 22.03 26.83 -14.89
N LYS A 73 23.04 27.68 -14.98
CA LYS A 73 23.07 28.94 -14.25
C LYS A 73 22.11 29.93 -14.88
N THR A 74 21.23 30.52 -14.10
CA THR A 74 20.26 31.54 -14.51
C THR A 74 20.56 32.88 -13.85
N ASN A 75 19.90 33.96 -14.31
CA ASN A 75 20.07 35.27 -13.70
C ASN A 75 19.60 35.33 -12.23
N SER A 76 18.73 34.41 -11.80
CA SER A 76 18.15 34.33 -10.46
C SER A 76 18.67 33.18 -9.61
N GLY A 77 19.62 32.36 -10.13
CA GLY A 77 20.15 31.20 -9.43
C GLY A 77 20.49 30.06 -10.39
N PHE A 78 19.92 28.91 -10.17
CA PHE A 78 20.10 27.71 -11.00
C PHE A 78 18.77 27.12 -11.43
N SER A 79 18.74 26.45 -12.56
CA SER A 79 17.70 25.50 -12.95
C SER A 79 18.34 24.13 -13.17
N PHE A 80 17.62 23.05 -12.89
CA PHE A 80 18.11 21.68 -13.09
C PHE A 80 17.19 20.92 -14.02
N THR A 81 17.77 20.38 -15.08
CA THR A 81 17.07 19.55 -16.05
C THR A 81 17.48 18.10 -15.86
N ILE A 82 16.52 17.24 -15.46
CA ILE A 82 16.74 15.82 -15.26
C ILE A 82 16.92 15.14 -16.62
N LYS A 83 17.85 14.22 -16.67
CA LYS A 83 17.92 13.19 -17.70
C LYS A 83 17.30 11.92 -17.11
N SER A 84 15.99 11.74 -17.32
CA SER A 84 15.29 10.56 -16.85
C SER A 84 15.85 9.29 -17.49
N VAL A 85 16.10 8.27 -16.66
CA VAL A 85 16.57 6.95 -17.14
C VAL A 85 15.47 6.28 -17.99
N LEU A 86 14.20 6.56 -17.69
CA LEU A 86 13.06 5.99 -18.42
C LEU A 86 12.85 6.62 -19.80
N ALA A 87 13.27 7.87 -20.01
CA ALA A 87 13.12 8.57 -21.29
C ALA A 87 13.95 7.96 -22.43
N ALA A 88 14.97 7.17 -22.13
CA ALA A 88 15.84 6.54 -23.13
C ALA A 88 15.23 5.29 -23.77
N SER A 89 14.18 4.69 -23.21
CA SER A 89 13.56 3.43 -23.70
C SER A 89 12.16 3.58 -24.27
N ALA A 90 11.48 4.67 -23.96
CA ALA A 90 10.17 4.94 -24.51
C ALA A 90 10.31 5.77 -25.79
N GLY A 91 10.25 5.10 -26.95
CA GLY A 91 9.74 5.79 -28.12
C GLY A 91 8.38 6.40 -27.75
N SER A 92 8.40 7.70 -27.46
CA SER A 92 7.21 8.57 -27.27
C SER A 92 6.11 8.19 -26.27
N VAL A 93 6.40 8.11 -24.99
CA VAL A 93 5.41 8.55 -23.99
C VAL A 93 6.18 9.16 -22.81
N SER A 94 6.51 10.43 -22.90
CA SER A 94 6.77 11.23 -21.69
C SER A 94 5.48 11.33 -20.90
N PRO A 95 5.50 11.30 -19.58
CA PRO A 95 4.39 11.83 -18.81
C PRO A 95 4.39 13.36 -18.92
N THR A 96 4.14 13.86 -20.11
CA THR A 96 3.62 15.21 -20.29
C THR A 96 2.15 15.09 -19.93
N PHE A 97 1.78 15.63 -18.83
CA PHE A 97 0.42 16.00 -18.53
C PHE A 97 -0.10 16.92 -19.63
N SER A 98 -0.60 16.33 -20.69
CA SER A 98 -1.31 17.08 -21.72
C SER A 98 -2.78 16.87 -21.52
N ALA A 99 -3.47 17.96 -21.29
CA ALA A 99 -4.92 18.02 -21.32
C ALA A 99 -5.40 17.48 -22.67
N SER A 100 -5.92 16.25 -22.73
CA SER A 100 -6.61 15.75 -23.91
C SER A 100 -8.07 16.17 -23.83
N SER A 101 -8.43 17.10 -24.68
CA SER A 101 -9.81 17.37 -25.06
C SER A 101 -10.45 16.07 -25.57
N ALA A 102 -11.47 15.59 -24.90
CA ALA A 102 -12.29 14.47 -25.33
C ALA A 102 -13.05 14.84 -26.60
N SER A 103 -12.67 14.25 -27.72
CA SER A 103 -13.52 14.16 -28.89
C SER A 103 -14.33 12.88 -28.81
N SER A 104 -15.64 13.03 -28.71
CA SER A 104 -16.64 11.98 -28.74
C SER A 104 -16.59 11.23 -30.07
N ALA A 105 -16.15 9.98 -30.07
CA ALA A 105 -16.38 9.05 -31.17
C ALA A 105 -17.59 8.18 -30.84
N GLY A 106 -18.69 8.41 -31.59
CA GLY A 106 -19.92 7.65 -31.46
C GLY A 106 -19.74 6.20 -31.94
N LEU A 107 -20.17 5.27 -31.11
CA LEU A 107 -20.42 3.89 -31.52
C LEU A 107 -21.74 3.82 -32.26
N SER A 108 -21.69 3.52 -33.56
CA SER A 108 -22.84 3.08 -34.33
C SER A 108 -23.00 1.57 -34.17
N ALA A 109 -24.07 1.17 -33.49
CA ALA A 109 -24.57 -0.20 -33.52
C ALA A 109 -25.44 -0.39 -34.75
N SER A 110 -25.09 -1.36 -35.60
CA SER A 110 -25.92 -1.79 -36.73
C SER A 110 -27.04 -2.72 -36.25
N THR A 111 -28.27 -2.33 -36.45
CA THR A 111 -29.38 -3.26 -36.55
C THR A 111 -30.11 -3.05 -37.88
N THR A 112 -30.14 -4.08 -38.68
CA THR A 112 -30.91 -4.22 -39.91
C THR A 112 -32.39 -4.30 -39.61
N SER A 113 -33.22 -3.48 -40.29
CA SER A 113 -34.52 -3.90 -40.81
C SER A 113 -35.05 -2.90 -41.85
N SER A 114 -35.53 -3.48 -42.89
CA SER A 114 -36.14 -3.04 -44.13
C SER A 114 -37.28 -2.00 -44.05
N GLY A 115 -37.38 -1.16 -45.09
CA GLY A 115 -38.69 -0.57 -45.48
C GLY A 115 -38.66 0.78 -46.17
N SER A 116 -38.62 0.72 -47.50
CA SER A 116 -39.27 1.56 -48.53
C SER A 116 -39.51 3.05 -48.40
N ALA A 117 -38.99 3.71 -49.41
CA ALA A 117 -39.65 4.59 -50.42
C ALA A 117 -39.79 6.09 -50.18
N SER A 118 -39.24 6.76 -51.15
CA SER A 118 -39.69 7.91 -51.95
C SER A 118 -39.37 9.33 -51.51
N SER A 119 -38.64 9.92 -52.33
CA SER A 119 -38.83 11.00 -53.30
C SER A 119 -38.27 12.38 -52.93
N ALA A 120 -37.39 12.80 -53.81
CA ALA A 120 -37.32 14.04 -54.58
C ALA A 120 -36.91 15.38 -53.95
N GLY A 121 -35.94 16.00 -54.62
CA GLY A 121 -35.86 17.44 -54.84
C GLY A 121 -34.49 18.06 -54.47
N SER A 122 -33.62 18.16 -55.29
CA SER A 122 -33.13 19.08 -56.35
C SER A 122 -32.39 20.32 -55.85
N SER A 123 -31.26 20.54 -56.50
CA SER A 123 -30.54 21.76 -56.88
C SER A 123 -29.76 22.48 -55.75
N GLY A 124 -28.55 22.91 -55.95
CA GLY A 124 -27.70 23.23 -57.06
C GLY A 124 -26.44 23.94 -56.60
N SER A 125 -25.42 23.67 -57.31
CA SER A 125 -24.50 24.61 -57.98
C SER A 125 -23.38 25.32 -57.21
N SER A 126 -22.22 25.04 -57.77
CA SER A 126 -20.99 25.87 -58.03
C SER A 126 -20.09 26.18 -56.83
N GLY A 127 -18.84 25.85 -56.82
CA GLY A 127 -17.81 25.91 -57.83
C GLY A 127 -16.68 26.79 -57.27
N SER A 128 -15.47 26.25 -57.10
CA SER A 128 -14.26 26.89 -57.57
C SER A 128 -13.02 26.20 -57.00
N THR A 129 -12.14 25.91 -57.91
CA THR A 129 -10.79 25.39 -57.79
C THR A 129 -9.83 26.37 -57.20
N ALA A 130 -8.89 25.91 -56.35
CA ALA A 130 -7.50 26.36 -56.37
C ALA A 130 -6.59 25.29 -55.74
N ALA A 131 -5.68 24.83 -56.54
CA ALA A 131 -4.51 24.04 -56.16
C ALA A 131 -3.46 24.92 -55.50
N ALA A 132 -2.82 24.45 -54.43
CA ALA A 132 -1.53 24.91 -54.00
C ALA A 132 -0.78 23.80 -53.24
N ASP A 133 0.19 23.35 -53.90
CA ASP A 133 1.58 22.98 -53.56
C ASP A 133 1.88 22.39 -52.16
N ALA A 134 2.30 21.13 -52.21
CA ALA A 134 2.82 20.40 -51.07
C ALA A 134 4.33 20.67 -50.94
N THR A 135 4.72 21.44 -49.94
CA THR A 135 6.09 21.38 -49.42
C THR A 135 6.07 20.67 -48.05
N ALA A 136 6.73 19.52 -48.04
CA ALA A 136 6.99 18.77 -46.83
C ALA A 136 7.91 19.58 -45.89
N PRO A 137 7.64 19.67 -44.60
CA PRO A 137 8.62 20.14 -43.66
C PRO A 137 9.54 19.00 -43.27
N THR A 138 10.80 19.23 -43.54
CA THR A 138 11.98 18.51 -43.04
C THR A 138 11.85 18.23 -41.55
N GLY A 139 12.11 16.97 -41.15
CA GLY A 139 12.06 16.49 -39.79
C GLY A 139 12.93 17.32 -38.85
N SER A 140 12.29 17.83 -37.80
CA SER A 140 12.99 18.27 -36.60
C SER A 140 13.52 17.05 -35.84
N PRO A 141 14.73 17.13 -35.25
CA PRO A 141 15.29 16.04 -34.47
C PRO A 141 14.42 15.78 -33.25
N ALA A 142 14.23 14.50 -32.95
CA ALA A 142 13.53 14.02 -31.76
C ALA A 142 14.08 14.73 -30.51
N SER A 143 13.24 15.49 -29.82
CA SER A 143 13.57 16.07 -28.53
C SER A 143 13.72 14.93 -27.52
N THR A 144 14.95 14.69 -27.11
CA THR A 144 15.24 13.93 -25.87
C THR A 144 14.45 14.62 -24.76
N GLY A 145 13.53 13.88 -24.10
CA GLY A 145 12.69 14.42 -23.05
C GLY A 145 13.53 14.88 -21.87
N SER A 146 13.74 16.18 -21.78
CA SER A 146 14.35 16.86 -20.64
C SER A 146 13.24 17.62 -19.91
N ALA A 147 13.03 17.27 -18.64
CA ALA A 147 12.09 17.98 -17.77
C ALA A 147 12.86 18.82 -16.75
N GLU A 148 12.40 20.03 -16.49
CA GLU A 148 12.96 20.88 -15.44
C GLU A 148 12.50 20.35 -14.08
N LEU A 149 13.45 20.10 -13.15
CA LEU A 149 13.14 19.65 -11.81
C LEU A 149 12.54 20.77 -10.98
N THR A 150 11.38 20.55 -10.40
CA THR A 150 10.74 21.45 -9.45
C THR A 150 11.22 21.14 -8.02
N GLU A 151 10.96 22.06 -7.07
CA GLU A 151 11.31 21.87 -5.66
C GLU A 151 10.80 20.53 -5.09
N PHE A 152 9.65 20.06 -5.57
CA PHE A 152 9.07 18.77 -5.24
C PHE A 152 8.78 18.00 -6.53
N SER A 153 9.31 16.77 -6.64
CA SER A 153 9.14 15.92 -7.82
C SER A 153 9.06 14.44 -7.42
N GLU A 154 8.52 13.63 -8.30
CA GLU A 154 8.43 12.19 -8.14
C GLU A 154 9.68 11.49 -8.67
N PRO A 155 10.15 10.37 -8.03
CA PRO A 155 11.25 9.59 -8.52
C PRO A 155 10.81 8.62 -9.64
N ASP A 156 11.73 8.19 -10.49
CA ASP A 156 11.47 7.15 -11.50
C ASP A 156 11.13 5.78 -10.87
N PHE A 157 11.73 5.47 -9.71
CA PHE A 157 11.49 4.26 -8.92
C PHE A 157 11.30 4.62 -7.45
N TYR A 158 10.27 4.07 -6.83
CA TYR A 158 9.83 4.46 -5.49
C TYR A 158 10.36 3.56 -4.37
N LEU A 159 10.74 2.29 -4.68
CA LEU A 159 10.94 1.27 -3.66
C LEU A 159 11.95 1.66 -2.57
N TRP A 160 13.16 2.11 -2.92
CA TRP A 160 14.18 2.49 -1.94
C TRP A 160 13.72 3.64 -1.05
N TYR A 161 13.12 4.67 -1.66
CA TYR A 161 12.59 5.81 -0.93
C TYR A 161 11.42 5.45 -0.03
N ALA A 162 10.57 4.53 -0.47
CA ALA A 162 9.46 4.00 0.33
C ALA A 162 9.97 3.25 1.57
N ILE A 163 11.00 2.43 1.43
CA ILE A 163 11.62 1.71 2.55
C ILE A 163 12.30 2.68 3.53
N ASP A 164 13.01 3.71 3.05
CA ASP A 164 13.55 4.77 3.90
C ASP A 164 12.43 5.49 4.66
N HIS A 165 11.35 5.84 3.96
CA HIS A 165 10.18 6.49 4.57
C HIS A 165 9.47 5.61 5.60
N TYR A 166 9.41 4.29 5.36
CA TYR A 166 8.89 3.31 6.32
C TYR A 166 9.70 3.28 7.61
N PHE A 167 11.03 3.14 7.52
CA PHE A 167 11.87 3.11 8.72
C PHE A 167 11.81 4.42 9.51
N ARG A 168 11.76 5.57 8.84
CA ARG A 168 11.62 6.89 9.49
C ARG A 168 10.29 7.04 10.24
N ASN A 169 9.26 6.30 9.87
CA ASN A 169 7.94 6.32 10.51
C ASN A 169 7.77 5.25 11.60
N GLY A 170 8.85 4.64 12.06
CA GLY A 170 8.83 3.64 13.12
C GLY A 170 8.66 2.21 12.61
N GLY A 171 8.98 1.99 11.34
CA GLY A 171 9.06 0.67 10.75
C GLY A 171 10.13 -0.20 11.40
N GLY A 172 9.87 -1.50 11.45
CA GLY A 172 10.78 -2.53 11.94
C GLY A 172 11.14 -3.51 10.83
N ARG A 173 11.28 -4.78 11.17
CA ARG A 173 11.51 -5.88 10.23
C ARG A 173 10.51 -5.86 9.06
N CYS A 174 10.99 -6.07 7.85
CA CYS A 174 10.16 -6.12 6.65
C CYS A 174 10.76 -7.10 5.62
N TYR A 175 9.94 -7.49 4.64
CA TYR A 175 10.35 -8.29 3.49
C TYR A 175 10.45 -7.41 2.25
N VAL A 176 11.45 -7.68 1.43
CA VAL A 176 11.65 -7.00 0.15
C VAL A 176 11.61 -8.02 -0.99
N ILE A 177 10.70 -7.80 -1.92
CA ILE A 177 10.56 -8.62 -3.11
C ILE A 177 11.06 -7.84 -4.32
N SER A 178 12.29 -8.13 -4.73
CA SER A 178 12.88 -7.57 -5.93
C SER A 178 12.35 -8.30 -7.17
N VAL A 179 11.58 -7.59 -7.99
CA VAL A 179 11.02 -8.14 -9.24
C VAL A 179 11.96 -7.97 -10.43
N GLY A 180 12.87 -6.99 -10.35
CA GLY A 180 13.82 -6.67 -11.40
C GLY A 180 14.80 -5.59 -10.95
N THR A 181 15.73 -5.24 -11.85
CA THR A 181 16.67 -4.14 -11.60
C THR A 181 16.14 -2.83 -12.19
N MET A 182 16.36 -1.75 -11.47
CA MET A 182 16.11 -0.39 -11.96
C MET A 182 16.88 -0.16 -13.25
N GLY A 183 16.25 0.44 -14.25
CA GLY A 183 16.90 0.73 -15.53
C GLY A 183 15.94 1.18 -16.62
N SER A 184 16.45 1.25 -17.85
CA SER A 184 15.76 1.82 -19.01
C SER A 184 14.49 1.09 -19.48
N LYS A 185 14.22 -0.11 -18.97
CA LYS A 185 13.00 -0.87 -19.33
C LYS A 185 11.72 -0.35 -18.69
N GLY A 186 11.84 0.51 -17.68
CA GLY A 186 10.70 1.02 -16.94
C GLY A 186 10.06 -0.02 -16.01
N ILE A 187 8.93 0.36 -15.41
CA ILE A 187 8.15 -0.46 -14.51
C ILE A 187 7.15 -1.28 -15.32
N ASN A 188 7.03 -2.59 -15.02
CA ASN A 188 6.15 -3.51 -15.72
C ASN A 188 5.15 -4.16 -14.76
N ALA A 189 3.86 -4.04 -15.07
CA ALA A 189 2.79 -4.59 -14.23
C ALA A 189 2.86 -6.11 -14.04
N ASN A 190 3.29 -6.86 -15.06
CA ASN A 190 3.40 -8.31 -14.96
C ASN A 190 4.55 -8.75 -14.06
N GLU A 191 5.67 -8.00 -14.04
CA GLU A 191 6.77 -8.27 -13.12
C GLU A 191 6.34 -8.00 -11.66
N LEU A 192 5.59 -6.92 -11.41
CA LEU A 192 5.01 -6.64 -10.08
C LEU A 192 4.02 -7.72 -9.65
N LYS A 193 3.14 -8.19 -10.56
CA LYS A 193 2.24 -9.33 -10.30
C LYS A 193 3.03 -10.62 -10.02
N GLY A 194 4.17 -10.83 -10.68
CA GLY A 194 5.10 -11.91 -10.38
C GLY A 194 5.67 -11.84 -8.97
N GLY A 195 5.99 -10.62 -8.51
CA GLY A 195 6.40 -10.36 -7.12
C GLY A 195 5.30 -10.67 -6.11
N ILE A 196 4.05 -10.30 -6.41
CA ILE A 196 2.89 -10.66 -5.58
C ILE A 196 2.76 -12.19 -5.50
N ALA A 197 2.84 -12.90 -6.63
CA ALA A 197 2.77 -14.35 -6.65
C ALA A 197 3.92 -15.01 -5.86
N ARG A 198 5.15 -14.44 -5.92
CA ARG A 198 6.28 -14.91 -5.11
C ARG A 198 6.02 -14.77 -3.61
N LEU A 199 5.37 -13.69 -3.19
CA LEU A 199 5.03 -13.42 -1.80
C LEU A 199 4.09 -14.48 -1.20
N GLU A 200 3.30 -15.20 -2.00
CA GLU A 200 2.40 -16.27 -1.52
C GLU A 200 3.15 -17.40 -0.80
N ARG A 201 4.45 -17.57 -1.07
CA ARG A 201 5.28 -18.60 -0.44
C ARG A 201 5.85 -18.20 0.92
N GLU A 202 5.70 -16.93 1.30
CA GLU A 202 6.19 -16.41 2.58
C GLU A 202 5.02 -16.32 3.57
N ASP A 203 5.20 -16.92 4.74
CA ASP A 203 4.16 -17.04 5.77
C ASP A 203 4.07 -15.85 6.74
N GLU A 204 5.18 -15.13 6.94
CA GLU A 204 5.24 -14.07 7.95
C GLU A 204 4.70 -12.70 7.54
N PRO A 205 4.79 -12.27 6.25
CA PRO A 205 4.35 -10.93 5.86
C PRO A 205 2.85 -10.72 6.08
N THR A 206 2.50 -9.65 6.80
CA THR A 206 1.11 -9.30 7.12
C THR A 206 0.59 -8.06 6.40
N LEU A 207 1.46 -7.28 5.76
CA LEU A 207 1.10 -6.10 4.97
C LEU A 207 1.71 -6.21 3.57
N ILE A 208 0.96 -5.83 2.53
CA ILE A 208 1.43 -5.81 1.14
C ILE A 208 1.48 -4.37 0.66
N MET A 209 2.64 -3.94 0.14
CA MET A 209 2.84 -2.64 -0.47
C MET A 209 3.59 -2.74 -1.77
N ILE A 210 3.19 -1.94 -2.75
CA ILE A 210 3.76 -1.96 -4.11
C ILE A 210 4.06 -0.51 -4.53
N PRO A 211 5.09 0.12 -3.95
CA PRO A 211 5.36 1.53 -4.20
C PRO A 211 5.57 1.86 -5.67
N ASP A 212 6.27 1.00 -6.40
CA ASP A 212 6.56 1.20 -7.82
C ASP A 212 5.33 1.10 -8.73
N ALA A 213 4.19 0.58 -8.23
CA ALA A 213 2.93 0.63 -8.98
C ALA A 213 2.49 2.07 -9.28
N ASN A 214 2.97 3.07 -8.54
CA ASN A 214 2.68 4.48 -8.80
C ASN A 214 3.31 5.00 -10.10
N GLY A 215 4.34 4.34 -10.62
CA GLY A 215 4.93 4.64 -11.93
C GLY A 215 4.22 4.00 -13.12
N LEU A 216 3.14 3.22 -12.90
CA LEU A 216 2.33 2.62 -13.95
C LEU A 216 1.19 3.55 -14.41
N VAL A 217 0.69 3.32 -15.62
CA VAL A 217 -0.58 3.92 -16.06
C VAL A 217 -1.75 3.38 -15.23
N GLU A 218 -2.81 4.18 -15.06
CA GLU A 218 -3.92 3.90 -14.14
C GLU A 218 -4.48 2.47 -14.26
N VAL A 219 -4.74 1.99 -15.47
CA VAL A 219 -5.34 0.66 -15.70
C VAL A 219 -4.42 -0.46 -15.21
N GLU A 220 -3.13 -0.39 -15.52
CA GLU A 220 -2.15 -1.38 -15.08
C GLU A 220 -1.91 -1.32 -13.57
N LYS A 221 -1.91 -0.13 -12.99
CA LYS A 221 -1.82 0.09 -11.54
C LYS A 221 -2.98 -0.58 -10.82
N TYR A 222 -4.21 -0.37 -11.31
CA TYR A 222 -5.39 -0.98 -10.70
C TYR A 222 -5.40 -2.51 -10.81
N ASP A 223 -4.92 -3.06 -11.91
CA ASP A 223 -4.74 -4.51 -12.09
C ASP A 223 -3.75 -5.10 -11.07
N VAL A 224 -2.64 -4.42 -10.82
CA VAL A 224 -1.66 -4.82 -9.81
C VAL A 224 -2.27 -4.77 -8.41
N TYR A 225 -3.03 -3.72 -8.09
CA TYR A 225 -3.72 -3.59 -6.82
C TYR A 225 -4.77 -4.68 -6.61
N GLN A 226 -5.56 -5.01 -7.64
CA GLN A 226 -6.50 -6.11 -7.56
C GLN A 226 -5.80 -7.45 -7.28
N ALA A 227 -4.66 -7.72 -7.91
CA ALA A 227 -3.88 -8.93 -7.65
C ALA A 227 -3.43 -9.02 -6.18
N ALA A 228 -2.98 -7.91 -5.59
CA ALA A 228 -2.59 -7.85 -4.17
C ALA A 228 -3.78 -8.10 -3.23
N ILE A 229 -4.94 -7.48 -3.51
CA ILE A 229 -6.15 -7.66 -2.70
C ILE A 229 -6.67 -9.10 -2.80
N ILE A 230 -6.67 -9.70 -3.99
CA ILE A 230 -7.10 -11.08 -4.21
C ILE A 230 -6.20 -12.04 -3.41
N GLN A 231 -4.87 -11.83 -3.41
CA GLN A 231 -3.97 -12.65 -2.61
C GLN A 231 -4.24 -12.47 -1.12
N ALA A 232 -4.38 -11.23 -0.63
CA ALA A 232 -4.67 -10.97 0.78
C ALA A 232 -5.98 -11.64 1.22
N ALA A 233 -7.03 -11.55 0.40
CA ALA A 233 -8.31 -12.20 0.68
C ALA A 233 -8.27 -13.74 0.61
N LYS A 234 -7.39 -14.31 -0.24
CA LYS A 234 -7.16 -15.75 -0.37
C LYS A 234 -6.47 -16.32 0.87
N LEU A 235 -5.42 -15.65 1.32
CA LEU A 235 -4.58 -16.12 2.43
C LEU A 235 -5.16 -15.76 3.80
N LYS A 236 -5.88 -14.62 3.90
CA LYS A 236 -6.54 -14.08 5.10
C LYS A 236 -5.62 -13.63 6.24
N ASP A 237 -4.32 -13.81 6.11
CA ASP A 237 -3.26 -13.49 7.06
C ASP A 237 -2.67 -12.09 6.83
N ARG A 238 -2.95 -11.47 5.70
CA ARG A 238 -2.33 -10.21 5.26
C ARG A 238 -3.32 -9.17 4.78
N PHE A 239 -2.84 -7.92 4.62
CA PHE A 239 -3.65 -6.75 4.31
C PHE A 239 -2.93 -5.85 3.30
N ALA A 240 -3.58 -5.44 2.22
CA ALA A 240 -2.99 -4.59 1.20
C ALA A 240 -3.18 -3.10 1.52
N ILE A 241 -2.09 -2.32 1.45
CA ILE A 241 -2.11 -0.86 1.59
C ILE A 241 -1.86 -0.25 0.22
N LEU A 242 -2.82 0.54 -0.26
CA LEU A 242 -2.86 1.09 -1.60
C LEU A 242 -2.68 2.60 -1.60
N ASP A 243 -2.09 3.11 -2.65
CA ASP A 243 -1.85 4.53 -2.87
C ASP A 243 -2.78 5.12 -3.91
N LEU A 244 -3.32 6.28 -3.60
CA LEU A 244 -4.06 7.11 -4.55
C LEU A 244 -3.59 8.55 -4.43
N ASP A 245 -3.29 9.16 -5.57
CA ASP A 245 -3.09 10.61 -5.64
C ASP A 245 -4.14 11.20 -6.58
N PRO A 246 -5.28 11.68 -6.04
CA PRO A 246 -6.38 12.20 -6.84
C PRO A 246 -6.20 13.70 -7.13
N ILE A 247 -4.97 14.12 -7.42
CA ILE A 247 -4.62 15.53 -7.65
C ILE A 247 -4.22 15.70 -9.11
N ASP A 248 -4.82 16.69 -9.77
CA ASP A 248 -4.51 17.02 -11.15
C ASP A 248 -3.16 17.75 -11.28
N ASN A 249 -2.73 17.97 -12.53
CA ASN A 249 -1.45 18.63 -12.87
C ASN A 249 -1.35 20.07 -12.42
N VAL A 250 -2.47 20.70 -12.08
CA VAL A 250 -2.51 22.07 -11.56
C VAL A 250 -2.64 22.09 -10.04
N GLY A 251 -2.50 20.94 -9.39
CA GLY A 251 -2.50 20.81 -7.94
C GLY A 251 -3.88 20.90 -7.30
N LYS A 252 -4.95 20.53 -8.03
CA LYS A 252 -6.34 20.53 -7.52
C LYS A 252 -6.88 19.12 -7.41
N TYR A 253 -7.81 18.94 -6.48
CA TYR A 253 -8.54 17.67 -6.33
C TYR A 253 -9.36 17.36 -7.58
N ASP A 254 -9.10 16.19 -8.18
CA ASP A 254 -9.84 15.66 -9.33
C ASP A 254 -10.74 14.48 -8.92
N LYS A 255 -12.04 14.76 -8.86
CA LYS A 255 -13.07 13.76 -8.57
C LYS A 255 -13.11 12.62 -9.60
N ASN A 256 -12.67 12.85 -10.85
CA ASN A 256 -12.67 11.81 -11.88
C ASN A 256 -11.60 10.75 -11.60
N GLN A 257 -10.41 11.15 -11.14
CA GLN A 257 -9.38 10.19 -10.74
C GLN A 257 -9.86 9.29 -9.59
N THR A 258 -10.52 9.87 -8.58
CA THR A 258 -11.16 9.10 -7.50
C THR A 258 -12.21 8.12 -8.04
N LYS A 259 -13.04 8.56 -8.97
CA LYS A 259 -14.07 7.72 -9.61
C LYS A 259 -13.44 6.62 -10.46
N ASN A 260 -12.40 6.94 -11.23
CA ASN A 260 -11.65 5.97 -12.04
C ASN A 260 -11.04 4.89 -11.15
N PHE A 261 -10.41 5.27 -10.03
CA PHE A 261 -9.88 4.34 -9.05
C PHE A 261 -10.96 3.40 -8.49
N ARG A 262 -12.10 3.96 -8.03
CA ARG A 262 -13.21 3.17 -7.49
C ARG A 262 -13.79 2.20 -8.51
N ASN A 263 -13.88 2.59 -9.77
CA ASN A 263 -14.36 1.75 -10.87
C ASN A 263 -13.30 0.72 -11.29
N GLY A 264 -12.03 1.12 -11.35
CA GLY A 264 -10.92 0.29 -11.77
C GLY A 264 -10.60 -0.84 -10.79
N VAL A 265 -10.71 -0.60 -9.48
CA VAL A 265 -10.58 -1.66 -8.47
C VAL A 265 -11.94 -2.30 -8.23
N SER A 266 -12.32 -3.25 -9.09
CA SER A 266 -13.64 -3.88 -9.09
C SER A 266 -13.60 -5.31 -8.53
N LEU A 267 -13.76 -5.42 -7.21
CA LEU A 267 -13.74 -6.68 -6.45
C LEU A 267 -14.96 -6.76 -5.52
N THR A 268 -15.21 -7.95 -4.95
CA THR A 268 -16.28 -8.16 -3.97
C THR A 268 -16.01 -7.43 -2.67
N GLU A 269 -17.05 -7.07 -1.92
CA GLU A 269 -16.91 -6.41 -0.60
C GLU A 269 -16.03 -7.23 0.35
N SER A 270 -16.19 -8.55 0.36
CA SER A 270 -15.36 -9.45 1.18
C SER A 270 -13.88 -9.35 0.83
N GLN A 271 -13.52 -9.29 -0.45
CA GLN A 271 -12.13 -9.11 -0.88
C GLN A 271 -11.62 -7.71 -0.53
N LEU A 272 -12.42 -6.67 -0.81
CA LEU A 272 -12.07 -5.28 -0.51
C LEU A 272 -11.82 -5.03 0.98
N SER A 273 -12.41 -5.83 1.88
CA SER A 273 -12.16 -5.75 3.32
C SER A 273 -10.71 -6.01 3.72
N TYR A 274 -9.93 -6.66 2.87
CA TYR A 274 -8.49 -6.92 3.07
C TYR A 274 -7.58 -5.83 2.52
N SER A 275 -8.12 -4.64 2.28
CA SER A 275 -7.34 -3.51 1.78
C SER A 275 -7.81 -2.17 2.33
N ALA A 276 -6.90 -1.20 2.32
CA ALA A 276 -7.19 0.20 2.59
C ALA A 276 -6.39 1.09 1.64
N THR A 277 -7.01 2.17 1.19
CA THR A 277 -6.39 3.17 0.31
C THR A 277 -6.12 4.43 1.08
N TYR A 278 -4.96 5.02 0.86
CA TYR A 278 -4.53 6.28 1.46
C TYR A 278 -4.21 7.32 0.39
N ALA A 279 -4.55 8.56 0.67
CA ALA A 279 -4.37 9.73 -0.20
C ALA A 279 -4.11 10.99 0.65
N PRO A 280 -3.56 12.04 0.05
CA PRO A 280 -2.87 12.14 -1.21
C PRO A 280 -1.40 11.70 -1.09
N ALA A 281 -0.60 11.85 -2.15
CA ALA A 281 0.84 11.77 -2.08
C ALA A 281 1.42 12.82 -1.11
N LEU A 282 2.63 12.58 -0.62
CA LEU A 282 3.25 13.33 0.47
C LEU A 282 4.52 14.05 -0.01
N LYS A 283 4.61 15.34 0.22
CA LYS A 283 5.85 16.13 0.12
C LYS A 283 6.74 15.71 1.28
N SER A 284 7.76 14.90 0.99
CA SER A 284 8.66 14.36 2.02
C SER A 284 9.80 15.32 2.33
N SER A 285 10.48 15.12 3.45
CA SER A 285 11.77 15.76 3.75
C SER A 285 12.96 14.98 3.17
N ILE A 286 12.70 13.89 2.49
CA ILE A 286 13.71 13.03 1.88
C ILE A 286 14.20 13.70 0.58
N SER A 287 15.51 13.75 0.39
CA SER A 287 16.15 14.33 -0.78
C SER A 287 16.50 13.25 -1.80
N TYR A 288 16.66 13.66 -3.05
CA TYR A 288 17.24 12.79 -4.07
C TYR A 288 18.65 12.34 -3.71
N LEU A 289 19.00 11.13 -4.14
CA LEU A 289 20.39 10.67 -4.12
C LEU A 289 21.15 11.42 -5.23
N ILE A 290 22.15 12.22 -4.84
CA ILE A 290 22.99 13.00 -5.74
C ILE A 290 24.29 12.27 -5.98
N ASN A 291 24.77 12.26 -7.24
CA ASN A 291 26.10 11.84 -7.60
C ASN A 291 26.73 12.91 -8.50
N ASP A 292 27.72 13.61 -7.99
CA ASP A 292 28.39 14.75 -8.62
C ASP A 292 28.98 14.41 -10.00
N LYS A 293 29.33 13.13 -10.22
CA LYS A 293 29.86 12.63 -11.51
C LYS A 293 28.84 12.55 -12.62
N LEU A 294 27.55 12.52 -12.26
CA LEU A 294 26.42 12.39 -13.19
C LEU A 294 25.74 13.73 -13.47
N ILE A 295 26.17 14.78 -12.78
CA ILE A 295 25.62 16.13 -12.96
C ILE A 295 26.64 16.97 -13.73
N THR A 296 26.14 17.69 -14.75
CA THR A 296 26.95 18.63 -15.54
C THR A 296 26.46 20.05 -15.34
N ILE A 297 27.36 21.02 -15.31
CA ILE A 297 27.09 22.45 -15.27
C ILE A 297 27.98 23.17 -16.29
N GLU A 298 27.39 23.93 -17.19
CA GLU A 298 28.11 24.65 -18.25
C GLU A 298 29.08 23.77 -19.06
N GLY A 299 28.75 22.47 -19.21
CA GLY A 299 29.55 21.50 -19.94
C GLY A 299 30.65 20.80 -19.13
N ALA A 300 30.91 21.21 -17.88
CA ALA A 300 31.83 20.54 -16.96
C ALA A 300 31.06 19.60 -16.01
N LYS A 301 31.70 18.53 -15.53
CA LYS A 301 31.12 17.70 -14.46
C LYS A 301 31.17 18.45 -13.13
N LEU A 302 30.15 18.25 -12.32
CA LEU A 302 30.07 18.89 -11.00
C LEU A 302 31.23 18.45 -10.08
N ASP A 303 31.66 17.17 -10.17
CA ASP A 303 32.83 16.62 -9.46
C ASP A 303 34.14 17.38 -9.79
N ASP A 304 34.36 17.75 -11.05
CA ASP A 304 35.54 18.49 -11.47
C ASP A 304 35.60 19.90 -10.87
N LEU A 305 34.44 20.50 -10.61
CA LEU A 305 34.34 21.86 -10.00
C LEU A 305 34.73 21.89 -8.54
N GLN A 306 34.74 20.76 -7.83
CA GLN A 306 35.19 20.72 -6.45
C GLN A 306 36.62 21.29 -6.29
N ASN A 307 37.48 21.05 -7.28
CA ASN A 307 38.87 21.49 -7.27
C ASN A 307 39.12 22.77 -8.11
N THR A 308 38.32 23.04 -9.15
CA THR A 308 38.52 24.16 -10.07
C THR A 308 37.72 25.41 -9.68
N ASP A 309 36.49 25.27 -9.19
CA ASP A 309 35.65 26.34 -8.68
C ASP A 309 34.80 25.84 -7.49
N THR A 310 35.42 25.77 -6.32
CA THR A 310 34.77 25.33 -5.08
C THR A 310 33.55 26.19 -4.71
N SER A 311 33.56 27.47 -5.10
CA SER A 311 32.42 28.37 -4.81
C SER A 311 31.18 27.97 -5.60
N LEU A 312 31.33 27.74 -6.90
CA LEU A 312 30.27 27.30 -7.78
C LEU A 312 29.78 25.88 -7.38
N TYR A 313 30.72 24.98 -7.07
CA TYR A 313 30.39 23.65 -6.54
C TYR A 313 29.48 23.71 -5.31
N ASN A 314 29.87 24.48 -4.28
CA ASN A 314 29.08 24.61 -3.05
C ASN A 314 27.70 25.25 -3.29
N GLN A 315 27.59 26.21 -4.20
CA GLN A 315 26.31 26.80 -4.57
C GLN A 315 25.42 25.76 -5.28
N ALA A 316 25.98 24.98 -6.20
CA ALA A 316 25.29 23.91 -6.92
C ALA A 316 24.76 22.83 -5.96
N ILE A 317 25.62 22.31 -5.05
CA ILE A 317 25.24 21.30 -4.04
C ILE A 317 24.16 21.85 -3.11
N LYS A 318 24.28 23.10 -2.66
CA LYS A 318 23.25 23.73 -1.84
C LYS A 318 21.91 23.81 -2.58
N PHE A 319 21.92 24.19 -3.85
CA PHE A 319 20.72 24.24 -4.68
C PHE A 319 20.14 22.83 -4.89
N MET A 320 20.96 21.86 -5.28
CA MET A 320 20.52 20.47 -5.43
C MET A 320 19.92 19.90 -4.13
N GLY A 321 20.48 20.29 -2.99
CA GLY A 321 19.95 19.92 -1.67
C GLY A 321 18.59 20.53 -1.32
N THR A 322 18.01 21.41 -2.14
CA THR A 322 16.65 21.93 -1.93
C THR A 322 15.58 20.98 -2.50
N PHE A 323 15.93 20.15 -3.47
CA PHE A 323 14.97 19.23 -4.08
C PHE A 323 14.52 18.15 -3.13
N ARG A 324 13.22 17.91 -3.09
CA ARG A 324 12.54 16.95 -2.22
C ARG A 324 11.65 16.04 -3.04
N LEU A 325 11.36 14.89 -2.49
CA LEU A 325 10.55 13.87 -3.13
C LEU A 325 9.08 14.00 -2.76
N ILE A 326 8.24 13.79 -3.76
CA ILE A 326 6.84 13.43 -3.57
C ILE A 326 6.79 11.91 -3.51
N LEU A 327 6.27 11.37 -2.41
CA LEU A 327 6.21 9.92 -2.19
C LEU A 327 4.76 9.47 -1.94
N PRO A 328 4.41 8.26 -2.38
CA PRO A 328 3.13 7.66 -2.04
C PRO A 328 3.03 7.42 -0.52
N PRO A 329 1.83 7.53 0.05
CA PRO A 329 1.64 7.48 1.50
C PRO A 329 1.80 6.09 2.12
N SER A 330 1.63 5.01 1.37
CA SER A 330 1.54 3.63 1.90
C SER A 330 2.70 3.25 2.82
N ALA A 331 3.92 3.61 2.46
CA ALA A 331 5.11 3.25 3.23
C ALA A 331 5.16 3.98 4.59
N ALA A 332 4.86 5.28 4.62
CA ALA A 332 4.77 6.03 5.86
C ALA A 332 3.64 5.52 6.75
N VAL A 333 2.49 5.20 6.15
CA VAL A 333 1.34 4.61 6.85
C VAL A 333 1.70 3.24 7.43
N ALA A 334 2.41 2.39 6.69
CA ALA A 334 2.86 1.09 7.18
C ALA A 334 3.82 1.24 8.38
N GLY A 335 4.75 2.20 8.33
CA GLY A 335 5.62 2.52 9.46
C GLY A 335 4.82 2.98 10.69
N ALA A 336 3.85 3.87 10.51
CA ALA A 336 2.96 4.30 11.57
C ALA A 336 2.10 3.14 12.12
N ILE A 337 1.62 2.23 11.28
CA ILE A 337 0.92 1.00 11.69
C ILE A 337 1.83 0.14 12.56
N THR A 338 3.07 -0.11 12.13
CA THR A 338 4.06 -0.89 12.89
C THR A 338 4.30 -0.29 14.27
N SER A 339 4.47 1.02 14.34
CA SER A 339 4.66 1.75 15.60
C SER A 339 3.42 1.67 16.52
N VAL A 340 2.21 1.80 15.97
CA VAL A 340 0.95 1.70 16.74
C VAL A 340 0.75 0.28 17.24
N ASP A 341 0.95 -0.72 16.41
CA ASP A 341 0.82 -2.13 16.80
C ASP A 341 1.78 -2.50 17.93
N GLY A 342 3.04 -2.07 17.83
CA GLY A 342 4.05 -2.33 18.86
C GLY A 342 3.78 -1.64 20.20
N THR A 343 3.09 -0.48 20.20
CA THR A 343 2.83 0.30 21.42
C THR A 343 1.43 0.14 22.00
N ARG A 344 0.43 -0.07 21.16
CA ARG A 344 -1.00 -0.04 21.51
C ARG A 344 -1.77 -1.31 21.14
N GLY A 345 -1.17 -2.15 20.28
CA GLY A 345 -1.78 -3.35 19.73
C GLY A 345 -2.55 -3.12 18.42
N VAL A 346 -2.72 -4.20 17.66
CA VAL A 346 -3.36 -4.23 16.33
C VAL A 346 -4.82 -3.72 16.32
N TRP A 347 -5.51 -3.84 17.45
CA TRP A 347 -6.90 -3.35 17.62
C TRP A 347 -7.03 -1.83 17.69
N LYS A 348 -5.92 -1.11 17.89
CA LYS A 348 -5.94 0.36 17.83
C LYS A 348 -5.97 0.81 16.38
N ALA A 349 -7.00 1.58 15.99
CA ALA A 349 -7.08 2.16 14.66
C ALA A 349 -5.83 3.02 14.37
N PRO A 350 -5.14 2.81 13.22
CA PRO A 350 -3.97 3.59 12.82
C PRO A 350 -4.39 4.96 12.25
N ALA A 351 -5.17 5.70 13.02
CA ALA A 351 -5.64 7.05 12.69
C ALA A 351 -5.41 7.99 13.86
N ASN A 352 -5.36 9.29 13.56
CA ASN A 352 -4.93 10.34 14.48
C ASN A 352 -3.48 10.09 14.96
N VAL A 353 -2.63 9.64 14.03
CA VAL A 353 -1.22 9.31 14.25
C VAL A 353 -0.38 10.23 13.37
N PRO A 354 0.64 10.91 13.94
CA PRO A 354 1.52 11.78 13.15
C PRO A 354 2.45 10.97 12.25
N LEU A 355 2.71 11.51 11.06
CA LEU A 355 3.71 10.99 10.14
C LEU A 355 5.01 11.78 10.27
N GLN A 356 6.13 11.07 10.28
CA GLN A 356 7.48 11.63 10.31
C GLN A 356 8.04 11.81 8.90
N SER A 357 9.00 12.71 8.75
CA SER A 357 9.64 13.02 7.46
C SER A 357 8.66 13.45 6.35
N VAL A 358 7.51 14.00 6.73
CA VAL A 358 6.49 14.58 5.85
C VAL A 358 6.41 16.08 6.12
N ILE A 359 6.69 16.88 5.08
CA ILE A 359 6.59 18.36 5.15
C ILE A 359 5.10 18.74 5.09
N ALA A 360 4.39 18.23 4.08
CA ALA A 360 2.96 18.44 3.90
C ALA A 360 2.38 17.35 2.97
N PRO A 361 1.07 17.08 2.98
CA PRO A 361 0.41 16.42 1.86
C PRO A 361 0.46 17.32 0.61
N VAL A 362 0.44 16.73 -0.58
CA VAL A 362 0.45 17.50 -1.84
C VAL A 362 -0.79 18.40 -1.97
N TYR A 363 -1.89 17.99 -1.33
CA TYR A 363 -3.14 18.73 -1.27
C TYR A 363 -3.79 18.65 0.11
N ASN A 364 -4.36 19.75 0.59
CA ASN A 364 -5.09 19.79 1.85
C ASN A 364 -6.60 19.74 1.56
N PHE A 365 -7.20 18.59 1.77
CA PHE A 365 -8.64 18.38 1.58
C PHE A 365 -9.48 19.18 2.57
N THR A 366 -10.59 19.73 2.09
CA THR A 366 -11.65 20.29 2.94
C THR A 366 -12.44 19.18 3.63
N ASP A 367 -13.26 19.54 4.62
CA ASP A 367 -14.10 18.56 5.33
C ASP A 367 -15.16 17.95 4.40
N GLU A 368 -15.69 18.73 3.44
CA GLU A 368 -16.67 18.29 2.44
C GLU A 368 -16.04 17.30 1.45
N GLU A 369 -14.86 17.61 0.91
CA GLU A 369 -14.13 16.72 0.01
C GLU A 369 -13.75 15.42 0.71
N GLN A 370 -13.30 15.50 1.96
CA GLN A 370 -13.01 14.31 2.75
C GLN A 370 -14.25 13.47 3.02
N ALA A 371 -15.41 14.08 3.26
CA ALA A 371 -16.65 13.35 3.47
C ALA A 371 -17.01 12.49 2.26
N GLU A 372 -16.86 13.03 1.02
CA GLU A 372 -17.07 12.29 -0.23
C GLU A 372 -16.06 11.14 -0.43
N LEU A 373 -14.82 11.29 0.09
CA LEU A 373 -13.79 10.26 0.02
C LEU A 373 -14.00 9.17 1.06
N ASN A 374 -14.42 9.55 2.26
CA ASN A 374 -14.61 8.64 3.39
C ASN A 374 -15.88 7.78 3.25
N ILE A 375 -16.99 8.37 2.77
CA ILE A 375 -18.27 7.68 2.61
C ILE A 375 -18.74 7.80 1.16
N ASP A 376 -18.86 6.68 0.48
CA ASP A 376 -19.29 6.60 -0.91
C ASP A 376 -20.33 5.50 -1.12
N ASN A 377 -21.20 5.66 -2.11
CA ASN A 377 -22.23 4.68 -2.43
C ASN A 377 -21.66 3.31 -2.85
N SER A 378 -20.45 3.30 -3.45
CA SER A 378 -19.75 2.06 -3.81
C SER A 378 -19.14 1.34 -2.60
N GLY A 379 -19.12 1.97 -1.42
CA GLY A 379 -18.49 1.44 -0.22
C GLY A 379 -16.97 1.57 -0.18
N LYS A 380 -16.32 2.02 -1.26
CA LYS A 380 -14.85 2.09 -1.37
C LYS A 380 -14.34 3.37 -0.71
N SER A 381 -14.10 3.29 0.61
CA SER A 381 -13.56 4.41 1.39
C SER A 381 -12.10 4.68 1.06
N ILE A 382 -11.72 5.95 1.07
CA ILE A 382 -10.36 6.44 0.89
C ILE A 382 -9.96 7.22 2.13
N ASN A 383 -8.86 6.82 2.77
CA ASN A 383 -8.37 7.44 3.99
C ASN A 383 -7.47 8.62 3.65
N ILE A 384 -7.72 9.77 4.24
CA ILE A 384 -7.00 11.00 3.92
C ILE A 384 -5.94 11.29 4.98
N ILE A 385 -4.79 11.80 4.52
CA ILE A 385 -3.75 12.38 5.35
C ILE A 385 -3.92 13.89 5.30
N ARG A 386 -4.00 14.53 6.48
CA ARG A 386 -4.25 15.98 6.61
C ARG A 386 -3.22 16.65 7.49
N SER A 387 -2.95 17.90 7.19
CA SER A 387 -2.12 18.77 8.02
C SER A 387 -2.99 19.53 9.01
N PHE A 388 -2.65 19.50 10.29
CA PHE A 388 -3.33 20.21 11.36
C PHE A 388 -2.40 21.20 12.06
N PRO A 389 -2.79 22.47 12.23
CA PRO A 389 -1.98 23.45 12.96
C PRO A 389 -1.61 22.94 14.35
N GLY A 390 -0.33 23.01 14.67
CA GLY A 390 0.21 22.57 15.97
C GLY A 390 0.25 21.05 16.22
N ARG A 391 -0.23 20.22 15.27
CA ARG A 391 -0.26 18.76 15.42
C ARG A 391 0.50 18.02 14.30
N GLY A 392 0.86 18.73 13.23
CA GLY A 392 1.55 18.17 12.08
C GLY A 392 0.64 17.41 11.11
N ASN A 393 1.25 16.53 10.31
CA ASN A 393 0.56 15.74 9.29
C ASN A 393 0.07 14.43 9.92
N LEU A 394 -1.23 14.19 9.91
CA LEU A 394 -1.86 13.07 10.58
C LEU A 394 -2.57 12.15 9.57
N ILE A 395 -2.49 10.85 9.80
CA ILE A 395 -3.42 9.89 9.19
C ILE A 395 -4.81 10.18 9.77
N TRP A 396 -5.77 10.58 8.91
CA TRP A 396 -7.10 11.02 9.35
C TRP A 396 -8.23 10.14 8.82
N GLY A 397 -7.97 8.83 8.75
CA GLY A 397 -8.91 7.79 8.36
C GLY A 397 -8.34 6.42 8.66
N ALA A 398 -9.21 5.44 8.93
CA ALA A 398 -8.85 4.05 9.18
C ALA A 398 -9.92 3.07 8.69
N ARG A 399 -10.52 3.36 7.54
CA ARG A 399 -11.50 2.48 6.91
C ARG A 399 -10.84 1.57 5.89
N THR A 400 -11.37 0.37 5.77
CA THR A 400 -11.05 -0.55 4.66
C THR A 400 -11.74 -0.07 3.38
N MET A 401 -11.40 -0.67 2.24
CA MET A 401 -12.14 -0.45 1.01
C MET A 401 -13.56 -1.08 1.02
N ALA A 402 -13.94 -1.80 2.08
CA ALA A 402 -15.31 -2.22 2.39
C ALA A 402 -15.96 -1.28 3.43
N GLY A 403 -15.83 0.03 3.25
CA GLY A 403 -16.22 1.06 4.21
C GLY A 403 -17.70 1.14 4.57
N ASN A 404 -18.58 0.55 3.77
CA ASN A 404 -20.01 0.43 4.08
C ASN A 404 -20.35 -0.85 4.84
N SER A 405 -19.42 -1.81 4.96
CA SER A 405 -19.60 -3.01 5.75
C SER A 405 -19.78 -2.68 7.23
N ASN A 406 -20.79 -3.25 7.86
CA ASN A 406 -20.95 -3.11 9.30
C ASN A 406 -19.91 -3.92 10.08
N GLU A 407 -19.39 -4.97 9.49
CA GLU A 407 -18.44 -5.89 10.12
C GLU A 407 -16.99 -5.46 9.84
N TRP A 408 -16.65 -5.21 8.59
CA TRP A 408 -15.26 -5.04 8.13
C TRP A 408 -14.86 -3.60 7.79
N ARG A 409 -15.63 -2.63 8.22
CA ARG A 409 -15.40 -1.20 7.94
C ARG A 409 -14.03 -0.70 8.33
N TYR A 410 -13.47 -1.19 9.45
CA TYR A 410 -12.26 -0.64 10.04
C TYR A 410 -11.03 -1.52 9.85
N VAL A 411 -9.91 -0.89 9.47
CA VAL A 411 -8.60 -1.54 9.28
C VAL A 411 -8.18 -2.33 10.52
N SER A 412 -8.32 -1.73 11.72
CA SER A 412 -7.95 -2.39 12.98
C SER A 412 -8.77 -3.64 13.26
N VAL A 413 -10.06 -3.64 12.92
CA VAL A 413 -10.93 -4.81 13.10
C VAL A 413 -10.50 -5.94 12.17
N ARG A 414 -10.37 -5.67 10.85
CA ARG A 414 -9.97 -6.72 9.91
C ARG A 414 -8.60 -7.29 10.22
N ARG A 415 -7.63 -6.45 10.58
CA ARG A 415 -6.28 -6.88 10.95
C ARG A 415 -6.25 -7.65 12.27
N LEU A 416 -7.07 -7.27 13.25
CA LEU A 416 -7.21 -8.05 14.49
C LEU A 416 -7.71 -9.47 14.20
N PHE A 417 -8.76 -9.61 13.37
CA PHE A 417 -9.26 -10.93 12.99
C PHE A 417 -8.21 -11.75 12.25
N ALA A 418 -7.51 -11.16 11.29
CA ALA A 418 -6.42 -11.84 10.58
C ALA A 418 -5.33 -12.34 11.55
N ALA A 419 -4.90 -11.51 12.49
CA ALA A 419 -3.91 -11.89 13.50
C ALA A 419 -4.41 -12.99 14.45
N VAL A 420 -5.67 -12.93 14.86
CA VAL A 420 -6.26 -13.97 15.74
C VAL A 420 -6.42 -15.28 14.99
N GLU A 421 -6.92 -15.24 13.75
CA GLU A 421 -7.07 -16.40 12.89
C GLU A 421 -5.72 -17.10 12.68
N GLU A 422 -4.67 -16.35 12.36
CA GLU A 422 -3.33 -16.85 12.12
C GLU A 422 -2.68 -17.42 13.38
N ASN A 423 -2.75 -16.71 14.51
CA ASN A 423 -2.19 -17.17 15.78
C ASN A 423 -2.85 -18.46 16.27
N ILE A 424 -4.17 -18.57 16.14
CA ILE A 424 -4.90 -19.79 16.51
C ILE A 424 -4.56 -20.93 15.55
N ASN A 425 -4.47 -20.66 14.25
CA ASN A 425 -4.10 -21.64 13.24
C ASN A 425 -2.72 -22.26 13.59
N LYS A 426 -1.71 -21.43 13.79
CA LYS A 426 -0.35 -21.88 14.15
C LYS A 426 -0.32 -22.62 15.48
N ALA A 427 -1.00 -22.09 16.48
CA ALA A 427 -1.04 -22.71 17.81
C ALA A 427 -1.80 -24.04 17.83
N SER A 428 -2.79 -24.23 16.94
CA SER A 428 -3.57 -25.46 16.83
C SER A 428 -2.86 -26.59 16.08
N ALA A 429 -1.71 -26.32 15.46
CA ALA A 429 -0.98 -27.30 14.65
C ALA A 429 -0.63 -28.60 15.41
N PHE A 430 -0.44 -28.52 16.73
CA PHE A 430 -0.16 -29.72 17.54
C PHE A 430 -1.32 -30.72 17.56
N ALA A 431 -2.57 -30.26 17.30
CA ALA A 431 -3.75 -31.11 17.33
C ALA A 431 -3.93 -31.94 16.03
N VAL A 432 -3.15 -31.62 14.99
CA VAL A 432 -3.17 -32.35 13.73
C VAL A 432 -2.60 -33.77 13.97
N PHE A 433 -3.35 -34.77 13.57
CA PHE A 433 -3.09 -36.20 13.83
C PHE A 433 -3.21 -36.67 15.30
N GLU A 434 -3.58 -35.79 16.24
CA GLU A 434 -3.98 -36.26 17.58
C GLU A 434 -5.36 -36.94 17.54
N PRO A 435 -5.67 -37.81 18.52
CA PRO A 435 -7.00 -38.44 18.61
C PRO A 435 -8.11 -37.41 18.65
N ASN A 436 -9.13 -37.57 17.79
CA ASN A 436 -10.29 -36.66 17.74
C ASN A 436 -11.27 -36.99 18.86
N ASP A 437 -10.88 -36.72 20.11
CA ASP A 437 -11.60 -37.03 21.33
C ASP A 437 -11.75 -35.81 22.25
N ILE A 438 -12.50 -36.01 23.34
CA ILE A 438 -12.80 -34.96 24.33
C ILE A 438 -11.53 -34.40 25.00
N SER A 439 -10.46 -35.22 25.15
CA SER A 439 -9.20 -34.77 25.75
C SER A 439 -8.50 -33.76 24.88
N THR A 440 -8.40 -34.04 23.58
CA THR A 440 -7.82 -33.11 22.58
C THR A 440 -8.68 -31.84 22.44
N TRP A 441 -10.02 -31.98 22.40
CA TRP A 441 -10.93 -30.82 22.32
C TRP A 441 -10.78 -29.88 23.52
N LEU A 442 -10.66 -30.40 24.74
CA LEU A 442 -10.47 -29.59 25.94
C LEU A 442 -9.11 -28.86 25.95
N LYS A 443 -8.04 -29.52 25.47
CA LYS A 443 -6.72 -28.89 25.37
C LYS A 443 -6.75 -27.73 24.38
N VAL A 444 -7.29 -27.95 23.18
CA VAL A 444 -7.42 -26.89 22.16
C VAL A 444 -8.31 -25.75 22.65
N LYS A 445 -9.46 -26.07 23.23
CA LYS A 445 -10.36 -25.06 23.81
C LYS A 445 -9.67 -24.23 24.88
N GLY A 446 -9.02 -24.85 25.84
CA GLY A 446 -8.34 -24.16 26.93
C GLY A 446 -7.20 -23.24 26.44
N MET A 447 -6.46 -23.65 25.40
CA MET A 447 -5.43 -22.83 24.77
C MET A 447 -6.04 -21.58 24.11
N ILE A 448 -7.11 -21.75 23.33
CA ILE A 448 -7.79 -20.63 22.64
C ILE A 448 -8.46 -19.70 23.67
N ASP A 449 -9.16 -20.25 24.67
CA ASP A 449 -9.78 -19.47 25.73
C ASP A 449 -8.75 -18.60 26.48
N SER A 450 -7.59 -19.17 26.83
CA SER A 450 -6.50 -18.43 27.50
C SER A 450 -5.97 -17.29 26.63
N TYR A 451 -5.79 -17.52 25.34
CA TYR A 451 -5.34 -16.49 24.40
C TYR A 451 -6.35 -15.34 24.25
N LEU A 452 -7.63 -15.68 24.01
CA LEU A 452 -8.68 -14.69 23.83
C LEU A 452 -8.96 -13.91 25.12
N TYR A 453 -8.85 -14.58 26.28
CA TYR A 453 -8.93 -13.91 27.58
C TYR A 453 -7.82 -12.85 27.74
N SER A 454 -6.59 -13.18 27.33
CA SER A 454 -5.48 -12.22 27.35
C SER A 454 -5.73 -11.03 26.43
N LEU A 455 -6.30 -11.24 25.24
CA LEU A 455 -6.68 -10.16 24.32
C LEU A 455 -7.78 -9.27 24.91
N TRP A 456 -8.78 -9.86 25.54
CA TRP A 456 -9.83 -9.10 26.22
C TRP A 456 -9.28 -8.25 27.37
N GLN A 457 -8.42 -8.80 28.22
CA GLN A 457 -7.77 -8.04 29.29
C GLN A 457 -6.95 -6.84 28.78
N ARG A 458 -6.31 -6.98 27.60
CA ARG A 458 -5.58 -5.90 26.95
C ARG A 458 -6.48 -4.89 26.23
N GLY A 459 -7.80 -5.10 26.20
CA GLY A 459 -8.79 -4.21 25.60
C GLY A 459 -8.95 -4.37 24.07
N ALA A 460 -8.50 -5.48 23.51
CA ALA A 460 -8.71 -5.83 22.10
C ALA A 460 -10.17 -6.20 21.81
N LEU A 461 -10.86 -6.78 22.79
CA LEU A 461 -12.25 -7.24 22.69
C LEU A 461 -13.16 -6.40 23.59
N GLN A 462 -14.39 -6.20 23.14
CA GLN A 462 -15.42 -5.44 23.81
C GLN A 462 -16.32 -6.37 24.63
N GLY A 463 -16.68 -6.00 25.86
CA GLY A 463 -17.57 -6.74 26.75
C GLY A 463 -17.24 -6.44 28.21
N ALA A 464 -18.25 -6.42 29.07
CA ALA A 464 -18.05 -6.23 30.51
C ALA A 464 -17.52 -7.50 31.19
N SER A 465 -17.79 -8.67 30.59
CA SER A 465 -17.26 -9.98 31.02
C SER A 465 -16.62 -10.71 29.82
N ALA A 466 -15.85 -11.74 30.11
CA ALA A 466 -15.20 -12.55 29.08
C ALA A 466 -16.23 -13.25 28.18
N GLU A 467 -17.36 -13.68 28.73
CA GLU A 467 -18.44 -14.35 28.00
C GLU A 467 -19.17 -13.42 27.03
N GLU A 468 -19.17 -12.11 27.28
CA GLU A 468 -19.68 -11.10 26.34
C GLU A 468 -18.68 -10.77 25.25
N ALA A 469 -17.38 -10.93 25.54
CA ALA A 469 -16.31 -10.53 24.66
C ALA A 469 -15.98 -11.59 23.59
N TYR A 470 -16.07 -12.87 23.97
CA TYR A 470 -15.78 -13.97 23.04
C TYR A 470 -16.44 -15.29 23.52
N PHE A 471 -16.54 -16.24 22.60
CA PHE A 471 -16.87 -17.62 22.94
C PHE A 471 -16.06 -18.59 22.09
N VAL A 472 -15.82 -19.79 22.65
CA VAL A 472 -15.13 -20.89 21.96
C VAL A 472 -15.95 -22.15 22.15
N ASP A 473 -16.53 -22.66 21.08
CA ASP A 473 -17.29 -23.89 21.07
C ASP A 473 -16.56 -24.98 20.27
N ILE A 474 -16.45 -26.16 20.90
CA ILE A 474 -15.91 -27.37 20.31
C ILE A 474 -16.56 -28.57 21.00
N GLY A 475 -16.95 -29.58 20.25
CA GLY A 475 -17.42 -30.84 20.79
C GLY A 475 -18.53 -31.50 20.01
N LEU A 476 -18.72 -32.79 20.30
CA LEU A 476 -19.80 -33.58 19.72
C LEU A 476 -21.17 -33.08 20.19
N GLY A 477 -22.08 -32.90 19.23
CA GLY A 477 -23.41 -32.35 19.50
C GLY A 477 -23.44 -30.81 19.67
N LYS A 478 -22.28 -30.13 19.68
CA LYS A 478 -22.16 -28.67 19.65
C LYS A 478 -21.75 -28.17 18.26
N THR A 479 -20.53 -28.46 17.85
CA THR A 479 -19.94 -28.03 16.58
C THR A 479 -19.72 -29.19 15.60
N MET A 480 -19.72 -30.43 16.10
CA MET A 480 -19.45 -31.62 15.32
C MET A 480 -20.56 -32.66 15.48
N THR A 481 -20.84 -33.38 14.40
CA THR A 481 -21.63 -34.60 14.37
C THR A 481 -20.71 -35.82 14.53
N GLN A 482 -21.28 -37.00 14.81
CA GLN A 482 -20.51 -38.26 14.85
C GLN A 482 -19.85 -38.57 13.48
N THR A 483 -20.48 -38.14 12.38
CA THR A 483 -19.91 -38.29 11.04
C THR A 483 -18.65 -37.43 10.88
N ASP A 484 -18.66 -36.19 11.38
CA ASP A 484 -17.47 -35.32 11.35
C ASP A 484 -16.31 -35.93 12.10
N VAL A 485 -16.57 -36.47 13.31
CA VAL A 485 -15.55 -37.13 14.13
C VAL A 485 -15.00 -38.36 13.41
N ASN A 486 -15.87 -39.20 12.81
CA ASN A 486 -15.45 -40.39 12.07
C ASN A 486 -14.66 -40.08 10.79
N GLU A 487 -14.93 -38.91 10.17
CA GLU A 487 -14.19 -38.40 9.00
C GLU A 487 -12.90 -37.67 9.41
N GLY A 488 -12.56 -37.61 10.69
CA GLY A 488 -11.36 -36.94 11.19
C GLY A 488 -11.46 -35.42 11.21
N ARG A 489 -12.67 -34.87 11.13
CA ARG A 489 -12.87 -33.41 11.19
C ARG A 489 -13.06 -32.95 12.63
N MET A 490 -12.23 -32.00 13.08
CA MET A 490 -12.42 -31.27 14.34
C MET A 490 -12.84 -29.84 14.00
N ILE A 491 -14.06 -29.45 14.37
CA ILE A 491 -14.65 -28.13 14.05
C ILE A 491 -14.71 -27.30 15.32
N ILE A 492 -14.07 -26.13 15.27
CA ILE A 492 -14.01 -25.15 16.33
C ILE A 492 -14.75 -23.90 15.84
N VAL A 493 -15.69 -23.40 16.63
CA VAL A 493 -16.41 -22.16 16.35
C VAL A 493 -16.00 -21.11 17.38
N ILE A 494 -15.50 -19.99 16.88
CA ILE A 494 -14.99 -18.88 17.70
C ILE A 494 -15.76 -17.63 17.32
N GLY A 495 -16.33 -16.93 18.31
CA GLY A 495 -16.95 -15.63 18.12
C GLY A 495 -16.19 -14.57 18.90
N LEU A 496 -15.98 -13.41 18.28
CA LEU A 496 -15.23 -12.29 18.85
C LEU A 496 -16.01 -10.98 18.74
N ALA A 497 -16.08 -10.22 19.82
CA ALA A 497 -16.59 -8.86 19.85
C ALA A 497 -15.41 -7.86 19.78
N ALA A 498 -14.93 -7.56 18.57
CA ALA A 498 -13.80 -6.66 18.38
C ALA A 498 -14.11 -5.22 18.80
N THR A 499 -13.15 -4.56 19.45
CA THR A 499 -13.23 -3.12 19.77
C THR A 499 -13.20 -2.29 18.49
N ARG A 500 -14.13 -1.34 18.35
CA ARG A 500 -14.25 -0.44 17.20
C ARG A 500 -13.86 0.98 17.59
N PRO A 501 -13.21 1.74 16.68
CA PRO A 501 -12.88 3.13 16.95
C PRO A 501 -14.12 4.02 16.97
N ALA A 502 -14.13 5.05 17.82
CA ALA A 502 -15.10 6.15 17.73
C ALA A 502 -14.63 7.11 16.61
N GLU A 503 -15.29 7.05 15.47
CA GLU A 503 -14.99 7.91 14.31
C GLU A 503 -15.69 9.28 14.42
N PHE A 504 -16.93 9.29 14.94
CA PHE A 504 -17.73 10.50 15.09
C PHE A 504 -18.06 10.75 16.57
N ILE A 505 -17.67 11.92 17.08
CA ILE A 505 -17.98 12.35 18.44
C ILE A 505 -19.00 13.48 18.35
N ILE A 506 -20.23 13.23 18.84
CA ILE A 506 -21.31 14.21 18.84
C ILE A 506 -21.44 14.79 20.24
N ILE A 507 -21.13 16.07 20.40
CA ILE A 507 -21.27 16.80 21.66
C ILE A 507 -22.55 17.63 21.59
N ARG A 508 -23.48 17.37 22.52
CA ARG A 508 -24.74 18.12 22.66
C ARG A 508 -24.68 19.05 23.86
N PHE A 509 -24.83 20.33 23.61
CA PHE A 509 -24.96 21.32 24.69
C PHE A 509 -26.44 21.65 24.87
N SER A 510 -26.93 21.62 26.12
CA SER A 510 -28.26 22.12 26.50
C SER A 510 -28.09 23.30 27.44
N HIS A 511 -28.80 24.42 27.18
CA HIS A 511 -28.90 25.51 28.12
C HIS A 511 -29.84 25.10 29.28
N LYS A 512 -29.31 25.09 30.49
CA LYS A 512 -30.14 25.00 31.68
C LYS A 512 -30.52 26.45 32.06
N GLN A 513 -31.80 26.82 31.89
CA GLN A 513 -32.29 28.07 32.47
C GLN A 513 -32.27 27.91 34.00
N ALA A 514 -31.62 28.86 34.69
CA ALA A 514 -31.76 28.97 36.13
C ALA A 514 -33.22 29.35 36.40
N ALA A 515 -33.91 28.57 37.26
CA ALA A 515 -35.24 28.86 37.73
C ALA A 515 -35.22 30.05 38.69
#